data_f274ac24aad12205146c2f93358abea0
#
_entry.id   f274ac24aad12205146c2f93358abea0
#
_cell.length_a   1.000
_cell.length_b   1.000
_cell.length_c   1.000
_cell.angle_alpha   90.00
_cell.angle_beta   90.00
_cell.angle_gamma   90.00
#
_symmetry.space_group_name_H-M   'P 1'
#
loop_
_entity.id
_entity.type
_entity.pdbx_description
1 polymer ?
#
loop_
_entity_poly.entity_id
_entity_poly.type
_entity_poly.pdbx_seq_one_letter_code
_entity_poly.pdbx_strand_id
1 'polypeptide(L)' 'MDALEALVDKFTLGAILELLERICHKKAENLRNNWEDEALAKLWEKAARQIEQINVDI' A
#
# COMPACT_ATOMS: atom_id res chain seq x y z
N MET A 1 -6.15 9.17 -20.96
CA MET A 1 -6.24 8.32 -19.75
C MET A 1 -4.85 8.01 -19.25
N ASP A 2 -4.57 8.23 -17.98
CA ASP A 2 -3.25 7.93 -17.45
C ASP A 2 -3.10 6.45 -17.06
N ALA A 3 -1.87 6.03 -16.74
CA ALA A 3 -1.58 4.65 -16.41
C ALA A 3 -2.28 4.16 -15.15
N LEU A 4 -2.43 5.03 -14.16
CA LEU A 4 -3.09 4.67 -12.91
C LEU A 4 -4.59 4.44 -13.11
N GLU A 5 -5.23 5.29 -13.89
CA GLU A 5 -6.64 5.14 -14.22
C GLU A 5 -6.89 3.84 -14.97
N ALA A 6 -6.00 3.51 -15.91
CA ALA A 6 -6.09 2.25 -16.66
C ALA A 6 -5.98 1.03 -15.73
N LEU A 7 -5.12 1.09 -14.72
CA LEU A 7 -4.98 0.02 -13.74
C LEU A 7 -6.25 -0.15 -12.89
N VAL A 8 -6.85 0.94 -12.47
CA VAL A 8 -8.09 0.91 -11.69
C VAL A 8 -9.21 0.28 -12.52
N ASP A 9 -9.30 0.64 -13.80
CA ASP A 9 -10.31 0.08 -14.70
C ASP A 9 -10.09 -1.41 -14.98
N LYS A 10 -8.83 -1.82 -15.04
CA LYS A 10 -8.48 -3.21 -15.32
C LYS A 10 -8.69 -4.13 -14.12
N PHE A 11 -8.36 -3.67 -12.93
CA PHE A 11 -8.45 -4.51 -11.75
C PHE A 11 -9.57 -4.02 -10.85
N THR A 12 -9.90 -3.48 -10.16
CA THR A 12 -10.91 -2.87 -9.30
C THR A 12 -10.21 -2.00 -8.26
N LEU A 13 -10.93 -1.06 -7.72
CA LEU A 13 -10.37 -0.22 -6.67
C LEU A 13 -9.99 -1.05 -5.45
N GLY A 14 -10.83 -2.03 -5.07
CA GLY A 14 -10.53 -2.91 -3.95
C GLY A 14 -9.23 -3.70 -4.14
N ALA A 15 -9.03 -4.25 -5.35
CA ALA A 15 -7.80 -4.99 -5.66
C ALA A 15 -6.57 -4.07 -5.62
N ILE A 16 -6.69 -2.86 -6.13
CA ILE A 16 -5.58 -1.89 -6.11
C ILE A 16 -5.23 -1.51 -4.66
N LEU A 17 -6.23 -1.30 -3.81
CA LEU A 17 -6.00 -0.98 -2.40
C LEU A 17 -5.29 -2.14 -1.69
N GLU A 18 -5.68 -3.37 -1.96
CA GLU A 18 -5.02 -4.54 -1.39
C GLU A 18 -3.56 -4.62 -1.80
N LEU A 19 -3.26 -4.37 -3.08
CA LEU A 19 -1.89 -4.35 -3.57
C LEU A 19 -1.08 -3.23 -2.92
N LEU A 20 -1.67 -2.06 -2.75
CA LEU A 20 -1.01 -0.93 -2.08
C LEU A 20 -0.69 -1.27 -0.62
N GLU A 21 -1.59 -1.95 0.07
CA GLU A 21 -1.35 -2.41 1.44
C GLU A 21 -0.12 -3.33 1.49
N ARG A 22 -0.03 -4.28 0.59
CA ARG A 22 1.11 -5.21 0.50
C ARG A 22 2.41 -4.45 0.23
N ILE A 23 2.37 -3.47 -0.64
CA ILE A 23 3.55 -2.64 -0.94
C ILE A 23 3.98 -1.88 0.31
N CYS A 24 3.05 -1.32 1.07
CA CYS A 24 3.36 -0.61 2.30
C CYS A 24 4.04 -1.51 3.33
N HIS A 25 3.57 -2.74 3.52
CA HIS A 25 4.21 -3.71 4.41
C HIS A 25 5.61 -4.08 3.93
N LYS A 26 5.77 -4.29 2.64
CA LYS A 26 7.06 -4.62 2.04
C LYS A 26 8.06 -3.47 2.21
N LYS A 27 7.61 -2.23 2.04
CA LYS A 27 8.44 -1.05 2.25
C LYS A 27 8.88 -0.94 3.71
N ALA A 28 7.97 -1.17 4.65
CA ALA A 28 8.29 -1.14 6.07
C ALA A 28 9.34 -2.19 6.43
N GLU A 29 9.16 -3.41 5.95
CA GLU A 29 10.12 -4.49 6.19
C GLU A 29 11.49 -4.17 5.61
N ASN A 30 11.54 -3.67 4.38
CA ASN A 30 12.78 -3.30 3.72
C ASN A 30 13.52 -2.19 4.49
N LEU A 31 12.80 -1.19 4.97
CA LEU A 31 13.39 -0.10 5.75
C LEU A 31 13.97 -0.58 7.07
N ARG A 32 13.30 -1.53 7.73
CA ARG A 32 13.83 -2.12 8.98
C ARG A 32 15.07 -2.95 8.74
N ASN A 33 15.04 -3.79 7.72
CA ASN A 33 16.08 -4.79 7.51
C ASN A 33 17.31 -4.24 6.80
N ASN A 34 17.11 -3.33 5.86
CA ASN A 34 18.20 -2.84 5.01
C ASN A 34 18.68 -1.44 5.34
N TRP A 35 17.79 -0.59 5.84
CA TRP A 35 18.10 0.82 6.09
C TRP A 35 18.07 1.19 7.57
N GLU A 36 17.60 0.28 8.41
CA GLU A 36 17.47 0.51 9.85
C GLU A 36 16.70 1.80 10.19
N ASP A 37 15.77 2.18 9.33
CA ASP A 37 14.95 3.38 9.53
C ASP A 37 13.60 2.99 10.14
N GLU A 38 13.61 2.80 11.45
CA GLU A 38 12.41 2.39 12.17
C GLU A 38 11.31 3.45 12.13
N ALA A 39 11.67 4.71 12.18
CA ALA A 39 10.67 5.80 12.15
C ALA A 39 9.89 5.79 10.83
N LEU A 40 10.60 5.68 9.71
CA LEU A 40 9.96 5.63 8.40
C LEU A 40 9.20 4.33 8.20
N ALA A 41 9.74 3.21 8.70
CA ALA A 41 9.05 1.94 8.63
C ALA A 41 7.70 1.99 9.35
N LYS A 42 7.62 2.64 10.50
CA LYS A 42 6.35 2.81 11.22
C LYS A 42 5.35 3.64 10.46
N LEU A 43 5.79 4.62 9.69
CA LEU A 43 4.89 5.41 8.84
C LEU A 43 4.28 4.55 7.73
N TRP A 44 5.07 3.68 7.11
CA TRP A 44 4.56 2.76 6.10
C TRP A 44 3.58 1.74 6.70
N GLU A 45 3.87 1.23 7.90
CA GLU A 45 2.93 0.33 8.59
C GLU A 45 1.62 1.03 8.93
N LYS A 46 1.69 2.28 9.37
CA LYS A 46 0.50 3.07 9.65
C LYS A 46 -0.33 3.25 8.38
N ALA A 47 0.33 3.55 7.26
CA ALA A 47 -0.35 3.68 5.97
C ALA A 47 -1.05 2.36 5.59
N ALA A 48 -0.38 1.22 5.77
CA ALA A 48 -0.96 -0.08 5.49
C ALA A 48 -2.22 -0.32 6.32
N ARG A 49 -2.19 0.01 7.61
CA ARG A 49 -3.36 -0.14 8.47
C ARG A 49 -4.51 0.77 8.05
N GLN A 50 -4.20 1.99 7.61
CA GLN A 50 -5.21 2.91 7.13
C GLN A 50 -5.87 2.41 5.84
N ILE A 51 -5.08 1.85 4.93
CA ILE A 51 -5.60 1.26 3.70
C ILE A 51 -6.47 0.05 4.02
N GLU A 52 -6.05 -0.79 4.97
CA GLU A 52 -6.81 -1.96 5.39
C GLU A 52 -8.19 -1.61 5.92
N GLN A 53 -8.35 -0.42 6.51
CA GLN A 53 -9.62 0.04 7.03
C GLN A 53 -10.54 0.64 5.96
N ILE A 54 -10.02 0.89 4.77
CA ILE A 54 -10.83 1.39 3.66
C ILE A 54 -11.69 0.25 3.14
N ASN A 55 -12.99 0.43 3.16
CA ASN A 55 -13.93 -0.59 2.73
C ASN A 55 -14.65 -0.11 1.47
N VAL A 56 -14.38 -0.75 0.34
CA VAL A 56 -14.99 -0.41 -0.94
C VAL A 56 -15.57 -1.65 -1.59
N ASP A 57 -16.64 -1.46 -2.36
CA ASP A 57 -17.34 -2.55 -3.02
C ASP A 57 -16.96 -2.69 -4.50
N ILE A 58 -16.00 -1.94 -4.93
CA ILE A 58 -15.57 -1.94 -6.32
C ILE A 58 -14.08 -2.16 -6.47
#